data_3fa76bc006bc4b392fcdff67e8f41f81
#
_entry.id   3fa76bc006bc4b392fcdff67e8f41f81
#
_cell.length_a   1.000
_cell.length_b   1.000
_cell.length_c   1.000
_cell.angle_alpha   90.00
_cell.angle_beta   90.00
_cell.angle_gamma   90.00
#
_symmetry.space_group_name_H-M   'P 1'
#
loop_
_entity.id
_entity.type
_entity.pdbx_description
1 polymer ?
#
loop_
_entity_poly.entity_id
_entity_poly.type
_entity_poly.pdbx_seq_one_letter_code
_entity_poly.pdbx_strand_id
1 'polypeptide(L)'
;PKHLTVTDPFWAPRIRTVADIVLPYQWRVLHDQVPGAPKSSCIANFQKAAHAIAAAKDGGPRPTYPTDKWYYDNKNSQENAFMGWVFQDSDLYKWLEAAAYAIPYGNRAYLTEKSREAVEIIAAAQETDGYLDTLYSINGLQNRFTNLKDYHELYCFGHLAQAACARWTMQGERDLLDIACRAADCICRTFGRGKRPGYPGHPLAELALVQLYEVTGKADYLQ
;
A
#
# COMPACT_ATOMS: atom_id res chain seq x y z
N PRO A 1 9.65 -20.46 -1.28
CA PRO A 1 9.95 -21.61 -0.41
C PRO A 1 8.81 -21.90 0.56
N LYS A 2 7.63 -22.33 0.02
CA LYS A 2 6.40 -22.64 0.79
C LYS A 2 6.60 -23.76 1.84
N HIS A 3 7.72 -24.47 1.78
CA HIS A 3 8.00 -25.65 2.61
C HIS A 3 9.22 -25.49 3.51
N LEU A 4 9.78 -24.26 3.63
CA LEU A 4 10.89 -23.98 4.52
C LEU A 4 10.36 -23.69 5.93
N THR A 5 10.85 -24.45 6.92
CA THR A 5 10.60 -24.17 8.33
C THR A 5 11.92 -23.82 9.00
N VAL A 6 11.97 -22.66 9.64
CA VAL A 6 13.12 -22.22 10.42
C VAL A 6 13.01 -22.80 11.83
N THR A 7 13.96 -23.65 12.20
CA THR A 7 13.95 -24.39 13.48
C THR A 7 15.14 -24.03 14.38
N ASP A 8 16.10 -23.24 13.91
CA ASP A 8 17.30 -22.89 14.68
C ASP A 8 16.95 -22.05 15.93
N PRO A 9 17.78 -22.15 17.01
CA PRO A 9 17.47 -21.51 18.28
C PRO A 9 17.63 -19.98 18.27
N PHE A 10 18.26 -19.40 17.24
CA PHE A 10 18.44 -17.96 17.13
C PHE A 10 17.30 -17.29 16.35
N TRP A 11 16.99 -17.77 15.14
CA TRP A 11 15.99 -17.11 14.27
C TRP A 11 14.55 -17.48 14.60
N ALA A 12 14.27 -18.75 14.93
CA ALA A 12 12.91 -19.20 15.17
C ALA A 12 12.16 -18.41 16.28
N PRO A 13 12.76 -18.09 17.43
CA PRO A 13 12.12 -17.25 18.44
C PRO A 13 11.85 -15.82 17.95
N ARG A 14 12.77 -15.23 17.15
CA ARG A 14 12.63 -13.87 16.62
C ARG A 14 11.50 -13.77 15.60
N ILE A 15 11.41 -14.75 14.71
CA ILE A 15 10.32 -14.86 13.75
C ILE A 15 8.97 -14.96 14.49
N ARG A 16 8.87 -15.78 15.53
CA ARG A 16 7.65 -15.87 16.35
C ARG A 16 7.33 -14.55 17.06
N THR A 17 8.33 -13.86 17.61
CA THR A 17 8.14 -12.53 18.22
C THR A 17 7.56 -11.56 17.20
N VAL A 18 8.06 -11.54 15.96
CA VAL A 18 7.48 -10.68 14.90
C VAL A 18 6.04 -11.09 14.61
N ALA A 19 5.78 -12.38 14.42
CA ALA A 19 4.45 -12.87 14.05
C ALA A 19 3.39 -12.66 15.14
N ASP A 20 3.74 -12.93 16.42
CA ASP A 20 2.76 -13.00 17.52
C ASP A 20 2.67 -11.70 18.34
N ILE A 21 3.69 -10.83 18.27
CA ILE A 21 3.75 -9.61 19.08
C ILE A 21 3.85 -8.36 18.20
N VAL A 22 4.85 -8.30 17.31
CA VAL A 22 5.15 -7.06 16.57
C VAL A 22 4.04 -6.75 15.57
N LEU A 23 3.66 -7.70 14.74
CA LEU A 23 2.60 -7.48 13.72
C LEU A 23 1.23 -7.16 14.34
N PRO A 24 0.75 -7.86 15.40
CA PRO A 24 -0.46 -7.46 16.09
C PRO A 24 -0.38 -6.07 16.74
N TYR A 25 0.79 -5.69 17.27
CA TYR A 25 0.99 -4.34 17.80
C TYR A 25 0.95 -3.29 16.70
N GLN A 26 1.69 -3.49 15.59
CA GLN A 26 1.70 -2.58 14.45
C GLN A 26 0.31 -2.42 13.82
N TRP A 27 -0.48 -3.49 13.74
CA TRP A 27 -1.87 -3.41 13.28
C TRP A 27 -2.68 -2.40 14.08
N ARG A 28 -2.55 -2.41 15.40
CA ARG A 28 -3.21 -1.42 16.27
C ARG A 28 -2.65 -0.01 16.10
N VAL A 29 -1.34 0.12 15.83
CA VAL A 29 -0.71 1.43 15.53
C VAL A 29 -1.27 2.00 14.24
N LEU A 30 -1.39 1.20 13.17
CA LEU A 30 -1.98 1.63 11.89
C LEU A 30 -3.44 2.10 12.03
N HIS A 31 -4.16 1.59 13.04
CA HIS A 31 -5.54 1.96 13.38
C HIS A 31 -5.63 3.07 14.45
N ASP A 32 -4.53 3.70 14.84
CA ASP A 32 -4.48 4.72 15.89
C ASP A 32 -5.04 4.24 17.27
N GLN A 33 -4.94 2.94 17.54
CA GLN A 33 -5.53 2.28 18.73
C GLN A 33 -4.53 2.06 19.88
N VAL A 34 -3.31 2.61 19.79
CA VAL A 34 -2.30 2.46 20.84
C VAL A 34 -2.23 3.74 21.67
N PRO A 35 -2.66 3.72 22.96
CA PRO A 35 -2.59 4.88 23.82
C PRO A 35 -1.15 5.42 23.97
N GLY A 36 -0.95 6.73 23.80
CA GLY A 36 0.34 7.38 23.93
C GLY A 36 1.27 7.26 22.71
N ALA A 37 0.93 6.46 21.72
CA ALA A 37 1.66 6.45 20.44
C ALA A 37 1.24 7.65 19.55
N PRO A 38 2.15 8.22 18.76
CA PRO A 38 1.77 9.16 17.70
C PRO A 38 0.77 8.52 16.73
N LYS A 39 -0.16 9.33 16.22
CA LYS A 39 -1.15 8.83 15.25
C LYS A 39 -0.47 8.49 13.93
N SER A 40 -0.76 7.30 13.42
CA SER A 40 -0.37 6.85 12.09
C SER A 40 -1.22 7.50 11.00
N SER A 41 -2.53 7.59 11.23
CA SER A 41 -3.55 7.99 10.24
C SER A 41 -3.59 7.11 8.97
N CYS A 42 -2.81 6.05 8.88
CA CYS A 42 -2.69 5.23 7.67
C CYS A 42 -4.06 4.65 7.26
N ILE A 43 -4.71 3.90 8.13
CA ILE A 43 -6.02 3.30 7.83
C ILE A 43 -7.09 4.38 7.62
N ALA A 44 -7.06 5.46 8.40
CA ALA A 44 -7.99 6.58 8.25
C ALA A 44 -7.88 7.23 6.85
N ASN A 45 -6.67 7.35 6.28
CA ASN A 45 -6.47 7.86 4.93
C ASN A 45 -7.11 6.93 3.89
N PHE A 46 -6.91 5.62 3.96
CA PHE A 46 -7.59 4.68 3.05
C PHE A 46 -9.11 4.80 3.13
N GLN A 47 -9.68 4.93 4.33
CA GLN A 47 -11.13 5.11 4.52
C GLN A 47 -11.62 6.43 3.92
N LYS A 48 -10.89 7.54 4.12
CA LYS A 48 -11.21 8.84 3.51
C LYS A 48 -11.13 8.77 1.99
N ALA A 49 -10.11 8.12 1.42
CA ALA A 49 -10.00 7.92 -0.02
C ALA A 49 -11.19 7.12 -0.57
N ALA A 50 -11.56 6.02 0.10
CA ALA A 50 -12.73 5.21 -0.28
C ALA A 50 -14.03 6.03 -0.26
N HIS A 51 -14.25 6.87 0.76
CA HIS A 51 -15.40 7.77 0.84
C HIS A 51 -15.41 8.80 -0.30
N ALA A 52 -14.25 9.41 -0.61
CA ALA A 52 -14.14 10.38 -1.72
C ALA A 52 -14.44 9.73 -3.08
N ILE A 53 -13.99 8.48 -3.28
CA ILE A 53 -14.25 7.69 -4.48
C ILE A 53 -15.76 7.37 -4.60
N ALA A 54 -16.36 6.89 -3.52
CA ALA A 54 -17.79 6.57 -3.49
C ALA A 54 -18.65 7.79 -3.77
N ALA A 55 -18.39 8.92 -3.09
CA ALA A 55 -19.13 10.17 -3.32
C ALA A 55 -19.03 10.66 -4.77
N ALA A 56 -17.86 10.52 -5.40
CA ALA A 56 -17.67 10.89 -6.81
C ALA A 56 -18.44 9.99 -7.80
N LYS A 57 -18.57 8.69 -7.49
CA LYS A 57 -19.40 7.76 -8.29
C LYS A 57 -20.88 8.14 -8.26
N ASP A 58 -21.35 8.69 -7.14
CA ASP A 58 -22.71 9.17 -6.96
C ASP A 58 -22.92 10.61 -7.48
N GLY A 59 -21.95 11.15 -8.23
CA GLY A 59 -22.02 12.50 -8.82
C GLY A 59 -21.65 13.63 -7.86
N GLY A 60 -21.15 13.32 -6.68
CA GLY A 60 -20.65 14.30 -5.72
C GLY A 60 -19.31 14.91 -6.14
N PRO A 61 -18.98 16.11 -5.65
CA PRO A 61 -17.71 16.75 -5.95
C PRO A 61 -16.54 16.01 -5.28
N ARG A 62 -15.40 15.94 -5.95
CA ARG A 62 -14.15 15.53 -5.33
C ARG A 62 -13.65 16.63 -4.40
N PRO A 63 -13.23 16.30 -3.19
CA PRO A 63 -12.52 17.27 -2.33
C PRO A 63 -11.24 17.75 -3.01
N THR A 64 -10.84 18.99 -2.71
CA THR A 64 -9.55 19.53 -3.14
C THR A 64 -8.91 20.22 -1.96
N TYR A 65 -7.75 19.71 -1.55
CA TYR A 65 -6.92 20.25 -0.48
C TYR A 65 -5.50 20.48 -1.01
N PRO A 66 -4.66 21.26 -0.33
CA PRO A 66 -3.26 21.44 -0.72
C PRO A 66 -2.51 20.11 -0.84
N THR A 67 -1.63 20.02 -1.86
CA THR A 67 -0.76 18.86 -2.12
C THR A 67 0.73 19.28 -2.15
N ASP A 68 1.10 20.32 -1.40
CA ASP A 68 2.42 20.96 -1.40
C ASP A 68 3.24 20.69 -0.14
N LYS A 69 2.77 19.79 0.71
CA LYS A 69 3.43 19.42 1.97
C LYS A 69 4.00 18.01 1.92
N TRP A 70 5.09 17.79 2.63
CA TRP A 70 5.65 16.45 2.87
C TRP A 70 4.98 15.71 4.02
N TYR A 71 4.46 16.48 4.98
CA TYR A 71 3.79 15.99 6.18
C TYR A 71 2.56 16.83 6.47
N TYR A 72 1.46 16.15 6.77
CA TYR A 72 0.16 16.73 7.06
C TYR A 72 -0.25 16.40 8.49
N ASP A 73 -0.52 17.41 9.29
CA ASP A 73 -1.00 17.30 10.67
C ASP A 73 -2.18 18.28 10.92
N ASN A 74 -2.74 18.24 12.13
CA ASN A 74 -3.86 19.10 12.51
C ASN A 74 -3.56 20.61 12.43
N LYS A 75 -2.29 21.02 12.30
CA LYS A 75 -1.89 22.44 12.20
C LYS A 75 -1.86 22.94 10.76
N ASN A 76 -1.65 22.01 9.81
CA ASN A 76 -1.45 22.38 8.41
C ASN A 76 -2.41 21.66 7.46
N SER A 77 -3.41 20.93 7.99
CA SER A 77 -4.39 20.17 7.21
C SER A 77 -5.80 20.37 7.75
N GLN A 78 -6.80 20.23 6.90
CA GLN A 78 -8.21 20.22 7.28
C GLN A 78 -8.62 18.83 7.77
N GLU A 79 -9.70 18.73 8.56
CA GLU A 79 -10.15 17.49 9.20
C GLU A 79 -10.31 16.31 8.21
N ASN A 80 -10.88 16.57 7.05
CA ASN A 80 -11.13 15.54 6.03
C ASN A 80 -9.99 15.38 5.02
N ALA A 81 -8.92 16.18 5.11
CA ALA A 81 -7.76 16.07 4.26
C ALA A 81 -6.87 14.87 4.65
N PHE A 82 -5.92 14.55 3.80
CA PHE A 82 -4.87 13.57 4.08
C PHE A 82 -4.07 13.96 5.33
N MET A 83 -3.62 12.95 6.09
CA MET A 83 -2.84 13.12 7.32
C MET A 83 -1.63 12.20 7.33
N GLY A 84 -0.50 12.68 7.85
CA GLY A 84 0.75 11.92 7.95
C GLY A 84 1.75 12.27 6.85
N TRP A 85 2.70 11.37 6.61
CA TRP A 85 3.72 11.53 5.58
C TRP A 85 3.19 11.16 4.20
N VAL A 86 3.69 11.80 3.15
CA VAL A 86 3.27 11.54 1.76
C VAL A 86 3.41 10.07 1.32
N PHE A 87 4.22 9.29 2.01
CA PHE A 87 4.43 7.85 1.79
C PHE A 87 3.68 6.95 2.78
N GLN A 88 2.70 7.47 3.49
CA GLN A 88 1.99 6.79 4.59
C GLN A 88 1.33 5.47 4.15
N ASP A 89 0.84 5.38 2.93
CA ASP A 89 0.22 4.17 2.37
C ASP A 89 1.15 2.96 2.42
N SER A 90 2.46 3.19 2.26
CA SER A 90 3.47 2.13 2.27
C SER A 90 3.54 1.36 3.59
N ASP A 91 3.09 1.94 4.70
CA ASP A 91 3.13 1.29 6.01
C ASP A 91 2.17 0.10 6.06
N LEU A 92 0.96 0.23 5.47
CA LEU A 92 0.01 -0.88 5.36
C LEU A 92 0.53 -1.98 4.42
N TYR A 93 1.15 -1.60 3.31
CA TYR A 93 1.70 -2.55 2.35
C TYR A 93 2.87 -3.35 2.95
N LYS A 94 3.78 -2.70 3.66
CA LYS A 94 4.89 -3.35 4.38
C LYS A 94 4.38 -4.29 5.47
N TRP A 95 3.32 -3.89 6.17
CA TRP A 95 2.67 -4.75 7.16
C TRP A 95 2.11 -6.02 6.48
N LEU A 96 1.43 -5.89 5.34
CA LEU A 96 0.89 -7.03 4.57
C LEU A 96 1.98 -7.96 4.07
N GLU A 97 3.09 -7.42 3.56
CA GLU A 97 4.23 -8.21 3.12
C GLU A 97 4.81 -9.01 4.29
N ALA A 98 5.06 -8.36 5.42
CA ALA A 98 5.57 -9.02 6.62
C ALA A 98 4.59 -10.08 7.15
N ALA A 99 3.27 -9.80 7.15
CA ALA A 99 2.24 -10.76 7.53
C ALA A 99 2.22 -11.98 6.61
N ALA A 100 2.40 -11.79 5.28
CA ALA A 100 2.46 -12.90 4.33
C ALA A 100 3.59 -13.88 4.66
N TYR A 101 4.76 -13.38 5.03
CA TYR A 101 5.89 -14.21 5.44
C TYR A 101 5.75 -14.78 6.87
N ALA A 102 5.04 -14.10 7.76
CA ALA A 102 4.90 -14.49 9.16
C ALA A 102 3.80 -15.54 9.41
N ILE A 103 2.77 -15.62 8.58
CA ILE A 103 1.62 -16.52 8.73
C ILE A 103 2.01 -17.99 9.01
N PRO A 104 3.07 -18.58 8.39
CA PRO A 104 3.46 -19.95 8.70
C PRO A 104 4.02 -20.17 10.12
N TYR A 105 4.39 -19.08 10.83
CA TYR A 105 5.17 -19.14 12.08
C TYR A 105 4.42 -18.65 13.31
N GLY A 106 3.30 -17.92 13.16
CA GLY A 106 2.59 -17.25 14.25
C GLY A 106 1.12 -17.62 14.33
N ASN A 107 0.33 -16.73 14.93
CA ASN A 107 -1.13 -16.86 14.98
C ASN A 107 -1.75 -16.71 13.59
N ARG A 108 -1.77 -17.82 12.86
CA ARG A 108 -2.22 -17.88 11.47
C ARG A 108 -3.65 -17.32 11.29
N ALA A 109 -4.56 -17.66 12.18
CA ALA A 109 -5.96 -17.21 12.08
C ALA A 109 -6.06 -15.69 12.15
N TYR A 110 -5.40 -15.08 13.14
CA TYR A 110 -5.37 -13.63 13.32
C TYR A 110 -4.73 -12.91 12.11
N LEU A 111 -3.53 -13.33 11.71
CA LEU A 111 -2.82 -12.68 10.61
C LEU A 111 -3.56 -12.83 9.27
N THR A 112 -4.21 -13.98 9.03
CA THR A 112 -5.02 -14.19 7.82
C THR A 112 -6.26 -13.29 7.83
N GLU A 113 -6.97 -13.18 8.96
CA GLU A 113 -8.13 -12.30 9.10
C GLU A 113 -7.74 -10.84 8.86
N LYS A 114 -6.68 -10.36 9.54
CA LYS A 114 -6.23 -8.96 9.40
C LYS A 114 -5.65 -8.65 8.03
N SER A 115 -5.02 -9.61 7.39
CA SER A 115 -4.58 -9.45 5.99
C SER A 115 -5.76 -9.31 5.03
N ARG A 116 -6.86 -10.03 5.23
CA ARG A 116 -8.07 -9.89 4.42
C ARG A 116 -8.72 -8.53 4.63
N GLU A 117 -8.87 -8.10 5.90
CA GLU A 117 -9.36 -6.77 6.24
C GLU A 117 -8.53 -5.65 5.58
N ALA A 118 -7.20 -5.76 5.61
CA ALA A 118 -6.30 -4.82 4.94
C ALA A 118 -6.52 -4.77 3.43
N VAL A 119 -6.68 -5.92 2.77
CA VAL A 119 -6.94 -5.99 1.32
C VAL A 119 -8.28 -5.35 0.96
N GLU A 120 -9.33 -5.55 1.76
CA GLU A 120 -10.64 -4.91 1.57
C GLU A 120 -10.54 -3.39 1.69
N ILE A 121 -9.80 -2.87 2.69
CA ILE A 121 -9.53 -1.45 2.89
C ILE A 121 -8.81 -0.85 1.67
N ILE A 122 -7.77 -1.52 1.17
CA ILE A 122 -7.00 -1.09 0.00
C ILE A 122 -7.87 -1.11 -1.26
N ALA A 123 -8.64 -2.19 -1.46
CA ALA A 123 -9.52 -2.33 -2.62
C ALA A 123 -10.55 -1.19 -2.72
N ALA A 124 -11.12 -0.79 -1.58
CA ALA A 124 -12.09 0.30 -1.50
C ALA A 124 -11.50 1.68 -1.88
N ALA A 125 -10.19 1.86 -1.66
CA ALA A 125 -9.46 3.10 -1.96
C ALA A 125 -8.84 3.14 -3.37
N GLN A 126 -9.05 2.10 -4.19
CA GLN A 126 -8.53 2.09 -5.56
C GLN A 126 -9.47 2.78 -6.53
N GLU A 127 -8.96 3.72 -7.32
CA GLU A 127 -9.71 4.41 -8.38
C GLU A 127 -10.15 3.44 -9.49
N THR A 128 -11.17 3.84 -10.23
CA THR A 128 -11.74 3.02 -11.32
C THR A 128 -10.76 2.73 -12.45
N ASP A 129 -9.79 3.62 -12.67
CA ASP A 129 -8.72 3.44 -13.66
C ASP A 129 -7.52 2.66 -13.13
N GLY A 130 -7.60 2.18 -11.87
CA GLY A 130 -6.56 1.41 -11.20
C GLY A 130 -5.57 2.23 -10.38
N TYR A 131 -5.60 3.57 -10.46
CA TYR A 131 -4.74 4.43 -9.64
C TYR A 131 -4.98 4.18 -8.15
N LEU A 132 -3.90 4.23 -7.35
CA LEU A 132 -3.97 4.02 -5.91
C LEU A 132 -2.87 4.81 -5.21
N ASP A 133 -3.26 5.88 -4.56
CA ASP A 133 -2.47 6.69 -3.63
C ASP A 133 -3.43 7.58 -2.85
N THR A 134 -3.46 7.45 -1.52
CA THR A 134 -4.49 8.10 -0.70
C THR A 134 -4.30 9.60 -0.62
N LEU A 135 -3.05 10.12 -0.68
CA LEU A 135 -2.81 11.56 -0.69
C LEU A 135 -3.57 12.24 -1.83
N TYR A 136 -3.40 11.75 -3.05
CA TYR A 136 -4.01 12.40 -4.20
C TYR A 136 -5.49 12.05 -4.36
N SER A 137 -5.92 10.85 -4.00
CA SER A 137 -7.35 10.49 -3.97
C SER A 137 -8.15 11.36 -3.00
N ILE A 138 -7.53 11.79 -1.88
CA ILE A 138 -8.17 12.67 -0.88
C ILE A 138 -7.98 14.14 -1.25
N ASN A 139 -6.74 14.59 -1.50
CA ASN A 139 -6.41 16.00 -1.59
C ASN A 139 -6.58 16.58 -3.00
N GLY A 140 -6.57 15.78 -4.03
CA GLY A 140 -6.74 16.27 -5.40
C GLY A 140 -6.19 15.34 -6.46
N LEU A 141 -7.03 14.45 -6.97
CA LEU A 141 -6.67 13.42 -7.95
C LEU A 141 -6.06 14.00 -9.24
N GLN A 142 -6.40 15.24 -9.61
CA GLN A 142 -5.84 15.96 -10.77
C GLN A 142 -4.33 16.22 -10.64
N ASN A 143 -3.79 16.17 -9.41
CA ASN A 143 -2.36 16.39 -9.13
C ASN A 143 -1.53 15.09 -9.13
N ARG A 144 -2.16 13.93 -9.39
CA ARG A 144 -1.44 12.65 -9.45
C ARG A 144 -0.29 12.69 -10.46
N PHE A 145 0.80 12.06 -10.13
CA PHE A 145 2.02 11.99 -10.93
C PHE A 145 2.72 13.32 -11.21
N THR A 146 2.35 14.42 -10.55
CA THR A 146 2.97 15.73 -10.82
C THR A 146 4.33 15.88 -10.16
N ASN A 147 4.59 15.22 -9.03
CA ASN A 147 5.86 15.23 -8.33
C ASN A 147 6.29 13.82 -7.91
N LEU A 148 6.74 13.03 -8.90
CA LEU A 148 7.19 11.65 -8.68
C LEU A 148 8.43 11.55 -7.79
N LYS A 149 9.28 12.60 -7.79
CA LYS A 149 10.53 12.62 -7.05
C LYS A 149 10.28 12.66 -5.54
N ASP A 150 9.41 13.57 -5.09
CA ASP A 150 9.32 13.91 -3.68
C ASP A 150 8.08 13.29 -3.00
N TYR A 151 6.97 13.03 -3.71
CA TYR A 151 5.72 12.59 -3.10
C TYR A 151 5.45 11.09 -3.15
N HIS A 152 6.43 10.32 -3.58
CA HIS A 152 6.54 8.88 -3.31
C HIS A 152 5.39 7.99 -3.84
N GLU A 153 4.58 8.44 -4.81
CA GLU A 153 3.50 7.63 -5.39
C GLU A 153 4.02 6.27 -5.91
N LEU A 154 5.10 6.30 -6.71
CA LEU A 154 5.69 5.07 -7.26
C LEU A 154 6.43 4.24 -6.20
N TYR A 155 6.91 4.85 -5.13
CA TYR A 155 7.42 4.13 -3.97
C TYR A 155 6.32 3.36 -3.25
N CYS A 156 5.17 4.00 -3.00
CA CYS A 156 4.00 3.34 -2.40
C CYS A 156 3.51 2.20 -3.29
N PHE A 157 3.41 2.43 -4.61
CA PHE A 157 3.11 1.35 -5.56
C PHE A 157 4.10 0.19 -5.47
N GLY A 158 5.40 0.48 -5.36
CA GLY A 158 6.43 -0.56 -5.23
C GLY A 158 6.18 -1.49 -4.05
N HIS A 159 5.85 -0.94 -2.87
CA HIS A 159 5.52 -1.72 -1.68
C HIS A 159 4.19 -2.48 -1.82
N LEU A 160 3.19 -1.90 -2.49
CA LEU A 160 1.94 -2.61 -2.82
C LEU A 160 2.24 -3.87 -3.66
N ALA A 161 3.03 -3.72 -4.71
CA ALA A 161 3.36 -4.82 -5.61
C ALA A 161 4.20 -5.91 -4.92
N GLN A 162 5.16 -5.52 -4.06
CA GLN A 162 5.93 -6.47 -3.26
C GLN A 162 5.05 -7.26 -2.29
N ALA A 163 4.15 -6.58 -1.57
CA ALA A 163 3.19 -7.23 -0.68
C ALA A 163 2.27 -8.20 -1.44
N ALA A 164 1.82 -7.81 -2.64
CA ALA A 164 0.99 -8.64 -3.50
C ALA A 164 1.71 -9.89 -4.00
N CYS A 165 2.96 -9.76 -4.44
CA CYS A 165 3.80 -10.87 -4.84
C CYS A 165 4.10 -11.82 -3.68
N ALA A 166 4.37 -11.27 -2.48
CA ALA A 166 4.59 -12.06 -1.26
C ALA A 166 3.33 -12.86 -0.90
N ARG A 167 2.16 -12.22 -0.87
CA ARG A 167 0.88 -12.86 -0.55
C ARG A 167 0.53 -13.96 -1.55
N TRP A 168 0.69 -13.71 -2.85
CA TRP A 168 0.51 -14.73 -3.88
C TRP A 168 1.48 -15.90 -3.70
N THR A 169 2.76 -15.61 -3.53
CA THR A 169 3.80 -16.64 -3.41
C THR A 169 3.63 -17.50 -2.16
N MET A 170 3.26 -16.91 -1.03
CA MET A 170 3.17 -17.62 0.24
C MET A 170 1.81 -18.28 0.46
N GLN A 171 0.72 -17.70 -0.03
CA GLN A 171 -0.65 -18.12 0.30
C GLN A 171 -1.44 -18.57 -0.93
N GLY A 172 -1.07 -18.17 -2.14
CA GLY A 172 -1.83 -18.44 -3.36
C GLY A 172 -3.07 -17.54 -3.53
N GLU A 173 -3.16 -16.45 -2.76
CA GLU A 173 -4.28 -15.51 -2.77
C GLU A 173 -4.06 -14.43 -3.82
N ARG A 174 -5.02 -14.26 -4.75
CA ARG A 174 -4.90 -13.31 -5.88
C ARG A 174 -5.45 -11.92 -5.59
N ASP A 175 -6.21 -11.75 -4.53
CA ASP A 175 -6.95 -10.55 -4.21
C ASP A 175 -6.08 -9.26 -4.27
N LEU A 176 -4.97 -9.23 -3.53
CA LEU A 176 -4.02 -8.11 -3.55
C LEU A 176 -3.23 -8.05 -4.86
N LEU A 177 -2.94 -9.19 -5.50
CA LEU A 177 -2.24 -9.23 -6.78
C LEU A 177 -3.06 -8.55 -7.88
N ASP A 178 -4.37 -8.77 -7.91
CA ASP A 178 -5.25 -8.13 -8.90
C ASP A 178 -5.34 -6.62 -8.70
N ILE A 179 -5.31 -6.13 -7.43
CA ILE A 179 -5.20 -4.70 -7.10
C ILE A 179 -3.88 -4.12 -7.61
N ALA A 180 -2.76 -4.78 -7.31
CA ALA A 180 -1.43 -4.34 -7.73
C ALA A 180 -1.28 -4.33 -9.26
N CYS A 181 -1.84 -5.32 -9.95
CA CYS A 181 -1.84 -5.36 -11.42
C CYS A 181 -2.63 -4.19 -12.02
N ARG A 182 -3.81 -3.84 -11.47
CA ARG A 182 -4.56 -2.67 -11.94
C ARG A 182 -3.77 -1.36 -11.73
N ALA A 183 -3.07 -1.23 -10.59
CA ALA A 183 -2.20 -0.08 -10.33
C ALA A 183 -1.00 -0.04 -11.28
N ALA A 184 -0.33 -1.16 -11.53
CA ALA A 184 0.73 -1.30 -12.51
C ALA A 184 0.26 -0.94 -13.93
N ASP A 185 -0.93 -1.39 -14.32
CA ASP A 185 -1.52 -1.06 -15.62
C ASP A 185 -1.79 0.44 -15.76
N CYS A 186 -2.24 1.11 -14.69
CA CYS A 186 -2.40 2.56 -14.68
C CYS A 186 -1.05 3.28 -14.89
N ILE A 187 0.00 2.83 -14.21
CA ILE A 187 1.36 3.36 -14.36
C ILE A 187 1.88 3.11 -15.77
N CYS A 188 1.77 1.88 -16.27
CA CYS A 188 2.24 1.51 -17.61
C CYS A 188 1.47 2.21 -18.75
N ARG A 189 0.20 2.59 -18.53
CA ARG A 189 -0.52 3.46 -19.48
C ARG A 189 0.02 4.88 -19.52
N THR A 190 0.51 5.38 -18.39
CA THR A 190 1.00 6.75 -18.22
C THR A 190 2.45 6.91 -18.65
N PHE A 191 3.32 6.00 -18.21
CA PHE A 191 4.76 6.06 -18.38
C PHE A 191 5.25 4.94 -19.31
N GLY A 192 6.46 5.10 -19.85
CA GLY A 192 7.10 4.13 -20.72
C GLY A 192 7.55 4.73 -22.05
N ARG A 193 8.06 3.90 -22.93
CA ARG A 193 8.60 4.34 -24.22
C ARG A 193 7.53 5.03 -25.09
N GLY A 194 7.80 6.28 -25.47
CA GLY A 194 6.85 7.09 -26.28
C GLY A 194 5.67 7.65 -25.52
N LYS A 195 5.66 7.54 -24.19
CA LYS A 195 4.63 8.09 -23.28
C LYS A 195 5.20 9.25 -22.47
N ARG A 196 4.50 9.64 -21.39
CA ARG A 196 4.95 10.70 -20.48
C ARG A 196 6.32 10.36 -19.91
N PRO A 197 7.32 11.25 -20.02
CA PRO A 197 8.60 11.07 -19.34
C PRO A 197 8.43 11.25 -17.83
N GLY A 198 9.13 10.44 -17.04
CA GLY A 198 9.12 10.54 -15.58
C GLY A 198 9.91 9.39 -14.97
N TYR A 199 10.48 9.66 -13.81
CA TYR A 199 11.17 8.67 -12.98
C TYR A 199 10.91 8.99 -11.51
N PRO A 200 10.81 7.96 -10.64
CA PRO A 200 10.61 8.17 -9.21
C PRO A 200 11.88 8.68 -8.54
N GLY A 201 11.73 9.28 -7.36
CA GLY A 201 12.86 9.59 -6.50
C GLY A 201 13.46 8.37 -5.79
N HIS A 202 12.80 7.21 -5.91
CA HIS A 202 13.18 5.94 -5.29
C HIS A 202 13.00 4.78 -6.27
N PRO A 203 14.03 3.92 -6.50
CA PRO A 203 14.02 2.88 -7.55
C PRO A 203 13.24 1.61 -7.17
N LEU A 204 12.21 1.72 -6.34
CA LEU A 204 11.44 0.56 -5.87
C LEU A 204 10.41 0.08 -6.91
N ALA A 205 9.85 1.01 -7.68
CA ALA A 205 8.84 0.68 -8.68
C ALA A 205 9.40 -0.24 -9.78
N GLU A 206 10.64 -0.02 -10.20
CA GLU A 206 11.32 -0.82 -11.21
C GLU A 206 11.51 -2.26 -10.72
N LEU A 207 12.00 -2.43 -9.48
CA LEU A 207 12.14 -3.75 -8.86
C LEU A 207 10.77 -4.46 -8.76
N ALA A 208 9.76 -3.73 -8.32
CA ALA A 208 8.42 -4.28 -8.11
C ALA A 208 7.75 -4.68 -9.43
N LEU A 209 7.95 -3.94 -10.52
CA LEU A 209 7.45 -4.29 -11.84
C LEU A 209 8.10 -5.57 -12.37
N VAL A 210 9.40 -5.77 -12.14
CA VAL A 210 10.07 -7.03 -12.47
C VAL A 210 9.47 -8.19 -11.67
N GLN A 211 9.23 -8.02 -10.37
CA GLN A 211 8.59 -9.04 -9.54
C GLN A 211 7.15 -9.37 -10.01
N LEU A 212 6.38 -8.35 -10.39
CA LEU A 212 5.05 -8.56 -10.98
C LEU A 212 5.13 -9.32 -12.29
N TYR A 213 6.11 -9.02 -13.16
CA TYR A 213 6.35 -9.79 -14.37
C TYR A 213 6.66 -11.27 -14.06
N GLU A 214 7.53 -11.55 -13.11
CA GLU A 214 7.89 -12.93 -12.72
C GLU A 214 6.67 -13.73 -12.23
N VAL A 215 5.74 -13.07 -11.55
CA VAL A 215 4.53 -13.70 -11.00
C VAL A 215 3.42 -13.84 -12.06
N THR A 216 3.28 -12.86 -12.96
CA THR A 216 2.13 -12.76 -13.89
C THR A 216 2.45 -13.17 -15.32
N GLY A 217 3.73 -13.09 -15.73
CA GLY A 217 4.17 -13.24 -17.12
C GLY A 217 3.82 -12.04 -18.03
N LYS A 218 3.30 -10.93 -17.49
CA LYS A 218 2.85 -9.78 -18.27
C LYS A 218 4.02 -8.90 -18.71
N ALA A 219 4.42 -9.01 -19.99
CA ALA A 219 5.60 -8.35 -20.54
C ALA A 219 5.57 -6.81 -20.50
N ASP A 220 4.37 -6.20 -20.42
CA ASP A 220 4.22 -4.74 -20.31
C ASP A 220 4.95 -4.15 -19.09
N TYR A 221 5.13 -4.96 -18.03
CA TYR A 221 5.81 -4.54 -16.81
C TYR A 221 7.34 -4.43 -16.95
N LEU A 222 7.91 -4.87 -18.07
CA LEU A 222 9.35 -4.77 -18.40
C LEU A 222 9.67 -3.63 -19.38
N GLN A 223 8.70 -2.84 -19.80
CA GLN A 223 8.85 -1.75 -20.79
C GLN A 223 8.91 -0.38 -20.16
#